data_95be1b1abe1b97c6863d89495881ac9c
#
_entry.id   95be1b1abe1b97c6863d89495881ac9c
#
_cell.length_a   1.000
_cell.length_b   1.000
_cell.length_c   1.000
_cell.angle_alpha   90.00
_cell.angle_beta   90.00
_cell.angle_gamma   90.00
#
_symmetry.space_group_name_H-M   'P 1'
#
loop_
_entity.id
_entity.type
_entity.pdbx_description
1 polymer ?
#
loop_
_entity_poly.entity_id
_entity_poly.type
_entity_poly.pdbx_seq_one_letter_code
_entity_poly.pdbx_strand_id
1 'polypeptide(L)'
;MMRHISRALLLLLVSFSLSGCAVRLLYNWLDWAIEWKLDDYFSLTRQQSQALDAQITPLLQWHRREALPQYVRALRSLSFDLRRPLTEAEVAHYMDIFEELMQQLADGLKQPANSFAATLTDDQAQSFM
;
A
#
# COMPACT_ATOMS: atom_id res chain seq x y z
N MET A 1 -24.04 33.35 -8.11
CA MET A 1 -23.95 32.23 -9.07
C MET A 1 -22.62 31.46 -8.97
N MET A 2 -21.45 32.07 -9.05
CA MET A 2 -20.16 31.42 -8.95
C MET A 2 -19.94 30.60 -7.65
N ARG A 3 -20.37 31.07 -6.49
CA ARG A 3 -20.20 30.39 -5.19
C ARG A 3 -20.97 29.04 -5.09
N HIS A 4 -22.09 28.90 -5.79
CA HIS A 4 -22.86 27.64 -5.80
C HIS A 4 -22.24 26.61 -6.76
N ILE A 5 -21.67 27.07 -7.88
CA ILE A 5 -20.97 26.26 -8.87
C ILE A 5 -19.69 25.68 -8.19
N SER A 6 -18.94 26.52 -7.44
CA SER A 6 -17.76 26.09 -6.71
C SER A 6 -18.08 25.03 -5.65
N ARG A 7 -19.19 25.16 -4.91
CA ARG A 7 -19.64 24.18 -3.92
C ARG A 7 -20.10 22.87 -4.55
N ALA A 8 -20.84 22.96 -5.65
CA ALA A 8 -21.25 21.77 -6.39
C ALA A 8 -20.06 21.01 -6.97
N LEU A 9 -19.07 21.73 -7.52
CA LEU A 9 -17.83 21.14 -8.03
C LEU A 9 -17.02 20.47 -6.91
N LEU A 10 -16.94 21.09 -5.74
CA LEU A 10 -16.24 20.56 -4.57
C LEU A 10 -16.93 19.30 -4.04
N LEU A 11 -18.26 19.27 -3.96
CA LEU A 11 -19.03 18.09 -3.57
C LEU A 11 -18.88 16.95 -4.58
N LEU A 12 -18.82 17.25 -5.85
CA LEU A 12 -18.62 16.27 -6.93
C LEU A 12 -17.21 15.68 -6.89
N LEU A 13 -16.18 16.49 -6.61
CA LEU A 13 -14.81 16.07 -6.40
C LEU A 13 -14.67 15.16 -5.15
N VAL A 14 -15.32 15.52 -4.04
CA VAL A 14 -15.33 14.72 -2.81
C VAL A 14 -16.06 13.40 -3.01
N SER A 15 -17.21 13.40 -3.72
CA SER A 15 -17.96 12.18 -4.05
C SER A 15 -17.17 11.26 -4.98
N PHE A 16 -16.39 11.81 -5.90
CA PHE A 16 -15.52 11.04 -6.80
C PHE A 16 -14.32 10.44 -6.07
N SER A 17 -13.78 11.14 -5.06
CA SER A 17 -12.67 10.65 -4.23
C SER A 17 -13.07 9.49 -3.31
N LEU A 18 -14.33 9.40 -2.93
CA LEU A 18 -14.90 8.33 -2.09
C LEU A 18 -15.29 7.07 -2.88
N SER A 19 -15.29 7.15 -4.22
CA SER A 19 -15.58 5.99 -5.04
C SER A 19 -14.36 5.06 -5.14
N GLY A 20 -14.54 3.74 -4.98
CA GLY A 20 -13.48 2.74 -5.05
C GLY A 20 -12.65 2.75 -6.35
N CYS A 21 -13.07 3.51 -7.37
CA CYS A 21 -12.31 3.77 -8.58
C CYS A 21 -11.00 4.55 -8.32
N ALA A 22 -11.01 5.51 -7.39
CA ALA A 22 -9.81 6.29 -7.05
C ALA A 22 -8.72 5.41 -6.39
N VAL A 23 -9.13 4.50 -5.52
CA VAL A 23 -8.19 3.54 -4.88
C VAL A 23 -7.56 2.60 -5.91
N ARG A 24 -8.36 2.11 -6.86
CA ARG A 24 -7.88 1.25 -7.94
C ARG A 24 -6.90 1.99 -8.87
N LEU A 25 -7.19 3.24 -9.17
CA LEU A 25 -6.31 4.08 -9.99
C LEU A 25 -4.98 4.34 -9.26
N LEU A 26 -5.05 4.73 -7.99
CA LEU A 26 -3.88 4.96 -7.15
C LEU A 26 -3.01 3.71 -7.01
N TYR A 27 -3.64 2.54 -6.84
CA TYR A 27 -2.92 1.27 -6.76
C TYR A 27 -2.20 0.91 -8.07
N ASN A 28 -2.75 1.29 -9.23
CA ASN A 28 -2.11 1.04 -10.52
C ASN A 28 -0.89 1.95 -10.78
N TRP A 29 -0.72 3.01 -9.99
CA TRP A 29 0.41 3.93 -10.08
C TRP A 29 1.40 3.74 -8.92
N LEU A 30 1.21 2.70 -8.12
CA LEU A 30 1.99 2.48 -6.91
C LEU A 30 3.43 2.11 -7.21
N ASP A 31 3.70 1.39 -8.30
CA ASP A 31 5.02 1.09 -8.82
C ASP A 31 5.81 2.38 -9.10
N TRP A 32 5.24 3.25 -9.91
CA TRP A 32 5.81 4.56 -10.20
C TRP A 32 5.99 5.42 -8.93
N ALA A 33 5.00 5.44 -8.02
CA ALA A 33 5.07 6.24 -6.81
C ALA A 33 6.16 5.75 -5.84
N ILE A 34 6.39 4.44 -5.74
CA ILE A 34 7.46 3.85 -4.95
C ILE A 34 8.81 4.23 -5.56
N GLU A 35 8.99 4.04 -6.86
CA GLU A 35 10.22 4.40 -7.55
C GLU A 35 10.54 5.89 -7.38
N TRP A 36 9.57 6.78 -7.66
CA TRP A 36 9.73 8.22 -7.50
C TRP A 36 10.13 8.59 -6.07
N LYS A 37 9.52 7.95 -5.07
CA LYS A 37 9.82 8.25 -3.66
C LYS A 37 11.21 7.76 -3.27
N LEU A 38 11.64 6.61 -3.74
CA LEU A 38 12.98 6.09 -3.47
C LEU A 38 14.05 6.89 -4.21
N ASP A 39 13.76 7.35 -5.42
CA ASP A 39 14.66 8.24 -6.17
C ASP A 39 14.88 9.58 -5.45
N ASP A 40 13.82 10.15 -4.86
CA ASP A 40 13.89 11.37 -4.06
C ASP A 40 14.84 11.25 -2.85
N TYR A 41 14.94 10.05 -2.25
CA TYR A 41 15.83 9.79 -1.12
C TYR A 41 17.25 9.39 -1.53
N PHE A 42 17.38 8.57 -2.56
CA PHE A 42 18.65 7.90 -2.88
C PHE A 42 19.30 8.41 -4.18
N SER A 43 18.63 9.27 -4.95
CA SER A 43 19.10 9.72 -6.27
C SER A 43 19.55 8.55 -7.15
N LEU A 44 18.58 7.69 -7.49
CA LEU A 44 18.83 6.40 -8.12
C LEU A 44 19.49 6.55 -9.49
N THR A 45 20.44 5.71 -9.77
CA THR A 45 20.94 5.52 -11.14
C THR A 45 19.90 4.77 -11.98
N ARG A 46 19.97 4.90 -13.29
CA ARG A 46 19.10 4.18 -14.23
C ARG A 46 19.12 2.65 -14.01
N GLN A 47 20.28 2.12 -13.67
CA GLN A 47 20.42 0.68 -13.39
C GLN A 47 19.71 0.29 -12.08
N GLN A 48 19.78 1.13 -11.05
CA GLN A 48 19.09 0.92 -9.79
C GLN A 48 17.58 1.02 -9.95
N SER A 49 17.07 2.00 -10.72
CA SER A 49 15.64 2.10 -11.05
C SER A 49 15.13 0.84 -11.76
N GLN A 50 15.86 0.32 -12.73
CA GLN A 50 15.50 -0.92 -13.44
C GLN A 50 15.52 -2.15 -12.49
N ALA A 51 16.51 -2.23 -11.60
CA ALA A 51 16.60 -3.31 -10.62
C ALA A 51 15.45 -3.23 -9.61
N LEU A 52 15.06 -2.03 -9.20
CA LEU A 52 13.92 -1.77 -8.30
C LEU A 52 12.60 -2.19 -8.96
N ASP A 53 12.34 -1.77 -10.21
CA ASP A 53 11.13 -2.12 -10.96
C ASP A 53 10.97 -3.65 -11.10
N ALA A 54 12.08 -4.36 -11.36
CA ALA A 54 12.11 -5.82 -11.42
C ALA A 54 11.71 -6.50 -10.10
N GLN A 55 11.84 -5.82 -8.96
CA GLN A 55 11.41 -6.32 -7.64
C GLN A 55 9.97 -5.89 -7.31
N ILE A 56 9.61 -4.65 -7.61
CA ILE A 56 8.29 -4.07 -7.28
C ILE A 56 7.17 -4.75 -8.08
N THR A 57 7.37 -4.96 -9.37
CA THR A 57 6.34 -5.53 -10.25
C THR A 57 5.81 -6.88 -9.75
N PRO A 58 6.64 -7.90 -9.47
CA PRO A 58 6.15 -9.18 -8.94
C PRO A 58 5.59 -9.04 -7.52
N LEU A 59 6.14 -8.17 -6.67
CA LEU A 59 5.63 -7.89 -5.33
C LEU A 59 4.20 -7.35 -5.37
N LEU A 60 3.92 -6.35 -6.22
CA LEU A 60 2.58 -5.80 -6.38
C LEU A 60 1.60 -6.81 -6.99
N GLN A 61 2.07 -7.68 -7.88
CA GLN A 61 1.25 -8.76 -8.43
C GLN A 61 0.87 -9.78 -7.35
N TRP A 62 1.83 -10.22 -6.51
CA TRP A 62 1.59 -11.08 -5.37
C TRP A 62 0.61 -10.42 -4.39
N HIS A 63 0.87 -9.17 -3.99
CA HIS A 63 0.01 -8.43 -3.07
C HIS A 63 -1.43 -8.35 -3.58
N ARG A 64 -1.61 -8.06 -4.88
CA ARG A 64 -2.94 -7.98 -5.52
C ARG A 64 -3.67 -9.31 -5.56
N ARG A 65 -2.95 -10.40 -5.85
CA ARG A 65 -3.56 -11.72 -6.09
C ARG A 65 -3.74 -12.53 -4.81
N GLU A 66 -2.87 -12.36 -3.85
CA GLU A 66 -2.80 -13.20 -2.65
C GLU A 66 -3.10 -12.43 -1.36
N ALA A 67 -2.45 -11.29 -1.11
CA ALA A 67 -2.61 -10.56 0.13
C ALA A 67 -3.94 -9.80 0.21
N LEU A 68 -4.29 -8.98 -0.80
CA LEU A 68 -5.53 -8.19 -0.79
C LEU A 68 -6.81 -9.04 -0.61
N PRO A 69 -6.98 -10.22 -1.23
CA PRO A 69 -8.14 -11.06 -0.96
C PRO A 69 -8.24 -11.52 0.49
N GLN A 70 -7.12 -11.70 1.18
CA GLN A 70 -7.12 -12.06 2.61
C GLN A 70 -7.61 -10.89 3.46
N TYR A 71 -7.12 -9.67 3.19
CA TYR A 71 -7.59 -8.45 3.86
C TYR A 71 -9.10 -8.25 3.68
N VAL A 72 -9.59 -8.43 2.45
CA VAL A 72 -11.03 -8.32 2.16
C VAL A 72 -11.85 -9.35 2.95
N ARG A 73 -11.38 -10.60 3.08
CA ARG A 73 -12.07 -11.63 3.88
C ARG A 73 -12.11 -11.25 5.36
N ALA A 74 -10.97 -10.85 5.93
CA ALA A 74 -10.87 -10.43 7.33
C ALA A 74 -11.78 -9.22 7.63
N LEU A 75 -11.76 -8.21 6.78
CA LEU A 75 -12.59 -7.01 6.93
C LEU A 75 -14.09 -7.31 6.78
N ARG A 76 -14.48 -8.22 5.89
CA ARG A 76 -15.88 -8.64 5.73
C ARG A 76 -16.38 -9.39 6.98
N SER A 77 -15.56 -10.30 7.51
CA SER A 77 -15.89 -11.01 8.74
C SER A 77 -16.05 -10.06 9.92
N LEU A 78 -15.08 -9.18 10.12
CA LEU A 78 -15.15 -8.13 11.15
C LEU A 78 -16.39 -7.23 10.97
N SER A 79 -16.65 -6.76 9.75
CA SER A 79 -17.81 -5.92 9.46
C SER A 79 -19.14 -6.62 9.73
N PHE A 80 -19.21 -7.94 9.54
CA PHE A 80 -20.37 -8.72 9.88
C PHE A 80 -20.56 -8.82 11.40
N ASP A 81 -19.50 -9.12 12.14
CA ASP A 81 -19.54 -9.29 13.59
C ASP A 81 -19.76 -7.98 14.35
N LEU A 82 -19.31 -6.85 13.80
CA LEU A 82 -19.56 -5.51 14.36
C LEU A 82 -21.04 -5.08 14.37
N ARG A 83 -21.95 -5.87 13.81
CA ARG A 83 -23.41 -5.62 13.93
C ARG A 83 -23.93 -5.82 15.35
N ARG A 84 -23.14 -6.41 16.23
CA ARG A 84 -23.34 -6.57 17.65
C ARG A 84 -22.07 -6.18 18.41
N PRO A 85 -22.16 -5.93 19.72
CA PRO A 85 -20.96 -5.77 20.55
C PRO A 85 -20.07 -7.01 20.46
N LEU A 86 -18.77 -6.80 20.24
CA LEU A 86 -17.79 -7.88 20.25
C LEU A 86 -17.45 -8.27 21.71
N THR A 87 -17.21 -9.54 21.93
CA THR A 87 -16.60 -10.04 23.16
C THR A 87 -15.09 -9.78 23.16
N GLU A 88 -14.47 -9.80 24.31
CA GLU A 88 -13.02 -9.66 24.45
C GLU A 88 -12.25 -10.72 23.65
N ALA A 89 -12.73 -11.96 23.65
CA ALA A 89 -12.14 -13.04 22.86
C ALA A 89 -12.22 -12.80 21.35
N GLU A 90 -13.32 -12.21 20.86
CA GLU A 90 -13.45 -11.87 19.44
C GLU A 90 -12.53 -10.71 19.04
N VAL A 91 -12.37 -9.73 19.92
CA VAL A 91 -11.40 -8.64 19.70
C VAL A 91 -9.98 -9.20 19.61
N ALA A 92 -9.58 -10.07 20.56
CA ALA A 92 -8.28 -10.73 20.54
C ALA A 92 -8.08 -11.53 19.22
N HIS A 93 -9.07 -12.30 18.81
CA HIS A 93 -9.02 -13.06 17.55
C HIS A 93 -8.79 -12.15 16.32
N TYR A 94 -9.44 -10.98 16.23
CA TYR A 94 -9.21 -10.06 15.13
C TYR A 94 -7.83 -9.39 15.19
N MET A 95 -7.29 -9.16 16.40
CA MET A 95 -5.92 -8.69 16.56
C MET A 95 -4.90 -9.73 16.06
N ASP A 96 -5.11 -11.00 16.38
CA ASP A 96 -4.26 -12.10 15.90
C ASP A 96 -4.29 -12.19 14.35
N ILE A 97 -5.49 -12.11 13.75
CA ILE A 97 -5.63 -12.07 12.28
C ILE A 97 -4.87 -10.88 11.68
N PHE A 98 -4.99 -9.70 12.28
CA PHE A 98 -4.30 -8.52 11.81
C PHE A 98 -2.77 -8.67 11.90
N GLU A 99 -2.27 -9.19 13.01
CA GLU A 99 -0.85 -9.47 13.22
C GLU A 99 -0.31 -10.45 12.17
N GLU A 100 -1.05 -11.54 11.91
CA GLU A 100 -0.69 -12.52 10.88
C GLU A 100 -0.62 -11.90 9.48
N LEU A 101 -1.61 -11.08 9.10
CA LEU A 101 -1.62 -10.39 7.81
C LEU A 101 -0.46 -9.40 7.68
N MET A 102 -0.11 -8.68 8.74
CA MET A 102 1.04 -7.77 8.76
C MET A 102 2.36 -8.53 8.68
N GLN A 103 2.46 -9.67 9.36
CA GLN A 103 3.64 -10.53 9.27
C GLN A 103 3.84 -11.08 7.85
N GLN A 104 2.77 -11.53 7.19
CA GLN A 104 2.83 -11.99 5.80
C GLN A 104 3.28 -10.88 4.85
N LEU A 105 2.78 -9.65 5.04
CA LEU A 105 3.21 -8.50 4.25
C LEU A 105 4.70 -8.20 4.47
N ALA A 106 5.15 -8.18 5.72
CA ALA A 106 6.54 -7.96 6.07
C ALA A 106 7.46 -9.03 5.45
N ASP A 107 7.06 -10.30 5.50
CA ASP A 107 7.80 -11.41 4.90
C ASP A 107 7.88 -11.28 3.37
N GLY A 108 6.78 -10.89 2.72
CA GLY A 108 6.76 -10.62 1.28
C GLY A 108 7.67 -9.47 0.84
N LEU A 109 7.89 -8.49 1.72
CA LEU A 109 8.75 -7.33 1.47
C LEU A 109 10.25 -7.62 1.68
N LYS A 110 10.61 -8.62 2.50
CA LYS A 110 12.01 -8.88 2.90
C LYS A 110 12.94 -9.07 1.71
N GLN A 111 12.59 -9.95 0.79
CA GLN A 111 13.46 -10.27 -0.34
C GLN A 111 13.57 -9.08 -1.31
N PRO A 112 12.48 -8.42 -1.77
CA PRO A 112 12.57 -7.21 -2.59
C PRO A 112 13.38 -6.09 -1.94
N ALA A 113 13.16 -5.82 -0.65
CA ALA A 113 13.89 -4.79 0.08
C ALA A 113 15.39 -5.09 0.18
N ASN A 114 15.76 -6.32 0.51
CA ASN A 114 17.16 -6.72 0.57
C ASN A 114 17.84 -6.66 -0.80
N SER A 115 17.13 -7.09 -1.86
CA SER A 115 17.67 -7.03 -3.22
C SER A 115 17.91 -5.59 -3.68
N PHE A 116 17.00 -4.67 -3.35
CA PHE A 116 17.17 -3.25 -3.63
C PHE A 116 18.31 -2.66 -2.79
N ALA A 117 18.32 -2.88 -1.47
CA ALA A 117 19.35 -2.38 -0.58
C ALA A 117 20.77 -2.79 -1.01
N ALA A 118 20.93 -3.99 -1.55
CA ALA A 118 22.20 -4.48 -2.08
C ALA A 118 22.70 -3.71 -3.32
N THR A 119 21.86 -2.91 -3.97
CA THR A 119 22.24 -2.06 -5.12
C THR A 119 22.71 -0.68 -4.70
N LEU A 120 22.47 -0.26 -3.45
CA LEU A 120 22.85 1.06 -2.96
C LEU A 120 24.36 1.14 -2.73
N THR A 121 24.93 2.31 -3.01
CA THR A 121 26.31 2.62 -2.67
C THR A 121 26.42 3.03 -1.19
N ASP A 122 27.63 3.00 -0.65
CA ASP A 122 27.88 3.46 0.73
C ASP A 122 27.47 4.92 0.93
N ASP A 123 27.70 5.79 -0.06
CA ASP A 123 27.31 7.20 0.00
C ASP A 123 25.77 7.36 0.04
N GLN A 124 25.05 6.58 -0.76
CA GLN A 124 23.58 6.56 -0.73
C GLN A 124 23.04 6.05 0.62
N ALA A 125 23.63 5.01 1.17
CA ALA A 125 23.24 4.48 2.48
C ALA A 125 23.52 5.47 3.62
N GLN A 126 24.65 6.21 3.56
CA GLN A 126 24.98 7.26 4.55
C GLN A 126 24.06 8.47 4.48
N SER A 127 23.58 8.85 3.30
CA SER A 127 22.65 9.98 3.14
C SER A 127 21.29 9.76 3.80
N PHE A 128 20.96 8.51 4.11
CA PHE A 128 19.69 8.12 4.75
C PHE A 128 19.77 8.12 6.30
N MET A 129 20.97 8.12 6.89
CA MET A 129 21.17 8.12 8.35
C MET A 129 21.26 9.53 8.92
#